data_e85d561448663a89e41a29332bc9d6e9
#
_entry.id   e85d561448663a89e41a29332bc9d6e9
#
_cell.length_a   1.000
_cell.length_b   1.000
_cell.length_c   1.000
_cell.angle_alpha   90.00
_cell.angle_beta   90.00
_cell.angle_gamma   90.00
#
_symmetry.space_group_name_H-M   'P 1'
#
loop_
_entity.id
_entity.type
_entity.pdbx_description
1 polymer ?
#
loop_
_entity_poly.entity_id
_entity_poly.type
_entity_poly.pdbx_seq_one_letter_code
_entity_poly.pdbx_strand_id
1 'polypeptide(L)'
;MKGPAIAPAISMCISSVLVIRHFRSPSNILKLQSKCFSPRFPILVSIVGIGMAAFIMNITTGMVNIIMNRYLENNGGDYAIGAYGIISSYSIQVSMLLMGICQGMQSVIGYFYAAGHRQMTLHILRKAIRTGSLIACCGFIIGEAFAPWLVKAFTSDPTLLQLSEEGLRYTFLAMPLLGFQLIVTSYFQSIRQAPKAITMNISRQFLFLIPALGLFSHWWGLTGIWLAIPFADLMATLIALFFLWRTNRKAD
;
A
#
# COMPACT_ATOMS: atom_id res chain seq x y z
N MET A 1 4.58 26.68 -12.23
CA MET A 1 3.68 25.52 -12.16
C MET A 1 3.63 24.62 -13.41
N LYS A 2 4.20 25.00 -14.56
CA LYS A 2 4.19 24.16 -15.80
C LYS A 2 5.20 23.00 -15.76
N GLY A 3 6.35 23.17 -15.12
CA GLY A 3 7.42 22.14 -15.08
C GLY A 3 7.01 20.81 -14.44
N PRO A 4 6.40 20.79 -13.23
CA PRO A 4 5.98 19.57 -12.57
C PRO A 4 4.91 18.77 -13.33
N ALA A 5 4.12 19.41 -14.19
CA ALA A 5 3.12 18.75 -15.01
C ALA A 5 3.71 18.15 -16.30
N ILE A 6 4.71 18.80 -16.88
CA ILE A 6 5.33 18.38 -18.15
C ILE A 6 6.25 17.17 -17.94
N ALA A 7 7.00 17.12 -16.84
CA ALA A 7 7.96 16.04 -16.58
C ALA A 7 7.31 14.63 -16.52
N PRO A 8 6.19 14.41 -15.80
CA PRO A 8 5.50 13.12 -15.82
C PRO A 8 4.94 12.78 -17.22
N ALA A 9 4.42 13.76 -17.96
CA ALA A 9 3.88 13.55 -19.31
C ALA A 9 4.97 13.06 -20.26
N ILE A 10 6.14 13.70 -20.26
CA ILE A 10 7.28 13.27 -21.08
C ILE A 10 7.75 11.86 -20.68
N SER A 11 7.84 11.58 -19.37
CA SER A 11 8.23 10.26 -18.87
C SER A 11 7.26 9.16 -19.32
N MET A 12 5.96 9.43 -19.27
CA MET A 12 4.93 8.49 -19.75
C MET A 12 5.00 8.29 -21.27
N CYS A 13 5.25 9.34 -22.05
CA CYS A 13 5.44 9.23 -23.49
C CYS A 13 6.65 8.37 -23.85
N ILE A 14 7.79 8.60 -23.19
CA ILE A 14 9.02 7.80 -23.41
C ILE A 14 8.77 6.34 -23.04
N SER A 15 8.17 6.07 -21.88
CA SER A 15 7.83 4.72 -21.46
C SER A 15 6.91 4.01 -22.45
N SER A 16 5.88 4.71 -22.96
CA SER A 16 4.95 4.17 -23.95
C SER A 16 5.66 3.80 -25.27
N VAL A 17 6.55 4.66 -25.74
CA VAL A 17 7.35 4.40 -26.95
C VAL A 17 8.25 3.18 -26.76
N LEU A 18 8.92 3.07 -25.61
CA LEU A 18 9.78 1.92 -25.30
C LEU A 18 8.99 0.61 -25.22
N VAL A 19 7.81 0.62 -24.60
CA VAL A 19 6.92 -0.55 -24.53
C VAL A 19 6.46 -0.97 -25.92
N ILE A 20 5.99 -0.04 -26.76
CA ILE A 20 5.55 -0.33 -28.13
C ILE A 20 6.72 -0.89 -28.94
N ARG A 21 7.91 -0.30 -28.84
CA ARG A 21 9.12 -0.77 -29.52
C ARG A 21 9.48 -2.20 -29.07
N HIS A 22 9.36 -2.51 -27.78
CA HIS A 22 9.60 -3.85 -27.25
C HIS A 22 8.64 -4.88 -27.86
N PHE A 23 7.33 -4.59 -27.90
CA PHE A 23 6.33 -5.50 -28.50
C PHE A 23 6.46 -5.66 -30.02
N ARG A 24 7.09 -4.70 -30.72
CA ARG A 24 7.39 -4.81 -32.15
C ARG A 24 8.68 -5.55 -32.45
N SER A 25 9.50 -5.87 -31.44
CA SER A 25 10.75 -6.60 -31.64
C SER A 25 10.50 -8.04 -32.11
N PRO A 26 11.24 -8.52 -33.11
CA PRO A 26 11.08 -9.89 -33.65
C PRO A 26 11.40 -11.00 -32.65
N SER A 27 12.21 -10.69 -31.62
CA SER A 27 12.63 -11.66 -30.59
C SER A 27 11.59 -11.90 -29.50
N ASN A 28 10.48 -11.15 -29.47
CA ASN A 28 9.45 -11.31 -28.46
C ASN A 28 8.46 -12.44 -28.79
N ILE A 29 8.13 -13.21 -27.73
CA ILE A 29 7.11 -14.28 -27.78
C ILE A 29 5.71 -13.68 -28.01
N LEU A 30 5.43 -12.50 -27.41
CA LEU A 30 4.16 -11.80 -27.55
C LEU A 30 4.30 -10.70 -28.63
N LYS A 31 3.58 -10.86 -29.74
CA LYS A 31 3.53 -9.88 -30.83
C LYS A 31 2.16 -9.23 -30.92
N LEU A 32 2.15 -7.90 -31.09
CA LEU A 32 0.92 -7.15 -31.39
C LEU A 32 0.47 -7.50 -32.83
N GLN A 33 -0.61 -8.26 -32.94
CA GLN A 33 -1.24 -8.60 -34.22
C GLN A 33 -2.56 -7.87 -34.34
N SER A 34 -2.89 -7.34 -35.53
CA SER A 34 -4.16 -6.66 -35.79
C SER A 34 -5.38 -7.53 -35.49
N LYS A 35 -5.27 -8.85 -35.60
CA LYS A 35 -6.32 -9.82 -35.24
C LYS A 35 -6.63 -9.86 -33.74
N CYS A 36 -5.72 -9.41 -32.90
CA CYS A 36 -5.92 -9.35 -31.43
C CYS A 36 -6.84 -8.18 -30.99
N PHE A 37 -7.10 -7.22 -31.88
CA PHE A 37 -7.99 -6.09 -31.61
C PHE A 37 -9.49 -6.43 -31.79
N SER A 38 -9.82 -7.65 -32.20
CA SER A 38 -11.21 -8.11 -32.26
C SER A 38 -11.72 -8.44 -30.83
N PRO A 39 -12.62 -7.62 -30.26
CA PRO A 39 -13.09 -7.80 -28.89
C PRO A 39 -13.98 -9.06 -28.81
N ARG A 40 -13.54 -10.04 -28.01
CA ARG A 40 -14.35 -11.21 -27.66
C ARG A 40 -14.99 -10.98 -26.31
N PHE A 41 -16.31 -10.99 -26.24
CA PHE A 41 -17.08 -10.70 -25.03
C PHE A 41 -16.62 -11.50 -23.78
N PRO A 42 -16.34 -12.82 -23.85
CA PRO A 42 -15.86 -13.57 -22.68
C PRO A 42 -14.51 -13.09 -22.16
N ILE A 43 -13.61 -12.67 -23.07
CA ILE A 43 -12.29 -12.13 -22.68
C ILE A 43 -12.46 -10.76 -22.03
N LEU A 44 -13.34 -9.90 -22.58
CA LEU A 44 -13.64 -8.60 -21.98
C LEU A 44 -14.19 -8.73 -20.56
N VAL A 45 -15.13 -9.64 -20.33
CA VAL A 45 -15.69 -9.90 -18.99
C VAL A 45 -14.61 -10.35 -18.02
N SER A 46 -13.68 -11.21 -18.46
CA SER A 46 -12.56 -11.66 -17.64
C SER A 46 -11.59 -10.52 -17.30
N ILE A 47 -11.27 -9.66 -18.26
CA ILE A 47 -10.40 -8.48 -18.06
C ILE A 47 -11.05 -7.50 -17.09
N VAL A 48 -12.33 -7.18 -17.31
CA VAL A 48 -13.10 -6.27 -16.43
C VAL A 48 -13.18 -6.86 -15.01
N GLY A 49 -13.42 -8.17 -14.87
CA GLY A 49 -13.50 -8.84 -13.57
C GLY A 49 -12.19 -8.73 -12.76
N ILE A 50 -11.05 -8.89 -13.42
CA ILE A 50 -9.74 -8.71 -12.78
C ILE A 50 -9.48 -7.24 -12.45
N GLY A 51 -9.79 -6.34 -13.39
CA GLY A 51 -9.62 -4.90 -13.21
C GLY A 51 -10.52 -4.31 -12.14
N MET A 52 -11.74 -4.86 -11.97
CA MET A 52 -12.71 -4.41 -10.97
C MET A 52 -12.17 -4.54 -9.54
N ALA A 53 -11.41 -5.59 -9.24
CA ALA A 53 -10.78 -5.75 -7.92
C ALA A 53 -9.80 -4.60 -7.62
N ALA A 54 -8.93 -4.27 -8.56
CA ALA A 54 -8.00 -3.15 -8.43
C ALA A 54 -8.74 -1.79 -8.38
N PHE A 55 -9.79 -1.63 -9.17
CA PHE A 55 -10.63 -0.44 -9.19
C PHE A 55 -11.30 -0.18 -7.83
N ILE A 56 -11.92 -1.21 -7.23
CA ILE A 56 -12.53 -1.12 -5.90
C ILE A 56 -11.47 -0.73 -4.85
N MET A 57 -10.28 -1.32 -4.90
CA MET A 57 -9.19 -0.99 -3.97
C MET A 57 -8.77 0.48 -4.09
N ASN A 58 -8.64 1.01 -5.31
CA ASN A 58 -8.27 2.40 -5.52
C ASN A 58 -9.36 3.38 -5.11
N ILE A 59 -10.63 3.11 -5.43
CA ILE A 59 -11.78 3.91 -4.94
C ILE A 59 -11.79 3.92 -3.42
N THR A 60 -11.61 2.77 -2.78
CA THR A 60 -11.56 2.65 -1.32
C THR A 60 -10.52 3.59 -0.73
N THR A 61 -9.31 3.58 -1.28
CA THR A 61 -8.22 4.46 -0.83
C THR A 61 -8.55 5.93 -1.05
N GLY A 62 -9.15 6.28 -2.20
CA GLY A 62 -9.60 7.64 -2.49
C GLY A 62 -10.66 8.13 -1.50
N MET A 63 -11.67 7.30 -1.21
CA MET A 63 -12.72 7.63 -0.23
C MET A 63 -12.15 7.84 1.17
N VAL A 64 -11.22 6.98 1.61
CA VAL A 64 -10.57 7.14 2.90
C VAL A 64 -9.77 8.43 2.98
N ASN A 65 -9.06 8.82 1.92
CA ASN A 65 -8.34 10.09 1.88
C ASN A 65 -9.29 11.31 2.01
N ILE A 66 -10.45 11.26 1.35
CA ILE A 66 -11.46 12.33 1.46
C ILE A 66 -11.99 12.41 2.90
N ILE A 67 -12.33 11.27 3.50
CA ILE A 67 -12.83 11.20 4.87
C ILE A 67 -11.75 11.70 5.83
N MET A 68 -10.51 11.25 5.69
CA MET A 68 -9.37 11.66 6.50
C MET A 68 -9.18 13.17 6.45
N ASN A 69 -9.15 13.76 5.25
CA ASN A 69 -9.00 15.21 5.08
C ASN A 69 -10.12 15.98 5.76
N ARG A 70 -11.38 15.51 5.69
CA ARG A 70 -12.50 16.15 6.40
C ARG A 70 -12.34 16.13 7.92
N TYR A 71 -11.90 14.99 8.49
CA TYR A 71 -11.64 14.91 9.92
C TYR A 71 -10.47 15.81 10.35
N LEU A 72 -9.43 15.90 9.56
CA LEU A 72 -8.29 16.78 9.80
C LEU A 72 -8.68 18.26 9.72
N GLU A 73 -9.47 18.64 8.70
CA GLU A 73 -9.99 20.00 8.54
C GLU A 73 -10.81 20.43 9.77
N ASN A 74 -11.72 19.57 10.21
CA ASN A 74 -12.61 19.87 11.35
C ASN A 74 -11.89 19.96 12.70
N ASN A 75 -10.76 19.28 12.90
CA ASN A 75 -10.05 19.19 14.17
C ASN A 75 -8.76 20.00 14.23
N GLY A 76 -8.20 20.41 13.09
CA GLY A 76 -6.90 21.09 13.07
C GLY A 76 -6.70 22.05 11.89
N GLY A 77 -7.73 22.21 11.03
CA GLY A 77 -7.69 23.12 9.88
C GLY A 77 -6.65 22.76 8.84
N ASP A 78 -6.25 23.76 8.05
CA ASP A 78 -5.30 23.61 6.94
C ASP A 78 -3.92 23.10 7.40
N TYR A 79 -3.49 23.47 8.60
CA TYR A 79 -2.24 22.99 9.17
C TYR A 79 -2.22 21.49 9.41
N ALA A 80 -3.33 20.90 9.83
CA ALA A 80 -3.44 19.45 10.04
C ALA A 80 -3.43 18.71 8.71
N ILE A 81 -4.07 19.24 7.67
CA ILE A 81 -4.01 18.68 6.31
C ILE A 81 -2.58 18.74 5.77
N GLY A 82 -1.90 19.88 5.97
CA GLY A 82 -0.50 20.03 5.59
C GLY A 82 0.43 19.03 6.29
N ALA A 83 0.25 18.86 7.60
CA ALA A 83 1.00 17.89 8.40
C ALA A 83 0.77 16.45 7.90
N TYR A 84 -0.49 16.08 7.62
CA TYR A 84 -0.82 14.78 7.05
C TYR A 84 -0.17 14.56 5.67
N GLY A 85 -0.08 15.60 4.85
CA GLY A 85 0.62 15.55 3.56
C GLY A 85 2.10 15.18 3.72
N ILE A 86 2.80 15.77 4.70
CA ILE A 86 4.20 15.47 5.01
C ILE A 86 4.34 14.03 5.51
N ILE A 87 3.51 13.62 6.49
CA ILE A 87 3.51 12.27 7.06
C ILE A 87 3.24 11.23 5.97
N SER A 88 2.25 11.48 5.12
CA SER A 88 1.89 10.59 4.01
C SER A 88 3.02 10.45 3.00
N SER A 89 3.75 11.53 2.69
CA SER A 89 4.88 11.52 1.76
C SER A 89 5.98 10.59 2.25
N TYR A 90 6.31 10.62 3.54
CA TYR A 90 7.28 9.69 4.12
C TYR A 90 6.75 8.24 4.15
N SER A 91 5.49 8.04 4.52
CA SER A 91 4.83 6.73 4.52
C SER A 91 4.85 6.07 3.13
N ILE A 92 4.63 6.85 2.07
CA ILE A 92 4.69 6.39 0.69
C ILE A 92 6.10 5.91 0.35
N GLN A 93 7.15 6.61 0.74
CA GLN A 93 8.53 6.22 0.45
C GLN A 93 8.88 4.85 1.08
N VAL A 94 8.55 4.65 2.35
CA VAL A 94 8.77 3.35 3.02
C VAL A 94 7.91 2.26 2.37
N SER A 95 6.65 2.57 2.04
CA SER A 95 5.75 1.63 1.37
C SER A 95 6.24 1.23 -0.01
N MET A 96 6.89 2.12 -0.77
CA MET A 96 7.49 1.79 -2.07
C MET A 96 8.59 0.74 -1.96
N LEU A 97 9.44 0.82 -0.91
CA LEU A 97 10.46 -0.19 -0.66
C LEU A 97 9.82 -1.55 -0.34
N LEU A 98 8.79 -1.57 0.47
CA LEU A 98 8.02 -2.78 0.80
C LEU A 98 7.33 -3.35 -0.44
N MET A 99 6.77 -2.50 -1.30
CA MET A 99 6.15 -2.91 -2.57
C MET A 99 7.16 -3.58 -3.51
N GLY A 100 8.42 -3.10 -3.55
CA GLY A 100 9.48 -3.76 -4.30
C GLY A 100 9.68 -5.22 -3.86
N ILE A 101 9.72 -5.47 -2.55
CA ILE A 101 9.80 -6.84 -2.01
C ILE A 101 8.55 -7.64 -2.37
N CYS A 102 7.36 -7.06 -2.24
CA CYS A 102 6.10 -7.72 -2.57
C CYS A 102 6.07 -8.16 -4.04
N GLN A 103 6.46 -7.32 -4.97
CA GLN A 103 6.49 -7.64 -6.40
C GLN A 103 7.51 -8.73 -6.74
N GLY A 104 8.72 -8.65 -6.17
CA GLY A 104 9.73 -9.69 -6.34
C GLY A 104 9.27 -11.04 -5.76
N MET A 105 8.65 -11.02 -4.59
CA MET A 105 8.10 -12.21 -3.94
C MET A 105 6.95 -12.82 -4.74
N GLN A 106 6.05 -12.01 -5.31
CA GLN A 106 4.86 -12.50 -6.02
C GLN A 106 5.19 -13.42 -7.18
N SER A 107 6.16 -13.06 -8.02
CA SER A 107 6.56 -13.86 -9.17
C SER A 107 7.15 -15.20 -8.75
N VAL A 108 8.02 -15.20 -7.72
CA VAL A 108 8.68 -16.40 -7.22
C VAL A 108 7.69 -17.32 -6.50
N ILE A 109 6.85 -16.79 -5.63
CA ILE A 109 5.82 -17.56 -4.92
C ILE A 109 4.81 -18.15 -5.92
N GLY A 110 4.37 -17.35 -6.92
CA GLY A 110 3.44 -17.83 -7.94
C GLY A 110 3.99 -19.04 -8.70
N TYR A 111 5.27 -19.03 -9.05
CA TYR A 111 5.93 -20.14 -9.71
C TYR A 111 5.99 -21.40 -8.83
N PHE A 112 6.53 -21.31 -7.61
CA PHE A 112 6.69 -22.47 -6.73
C PHE A 112 5.34 -23.01 -6.22
N TYR A 113 4.37 -22.15 -6.01
CA TYR A 113 3.01 -22.57 -5.66
C TYR A 113 2.33 -23.36 -6.79
N ALA A 114 2.46 -22.88 -8.04
CA ALA A 114 1.94 -23.58 -9.21
C ALA A 114 2.64 -24.92 -9.47
N ALA A 115 3.94 -25.00 -9.15
CA ALA A 115 4.72 -26.23 -9.25
C ALA A 115 4.47 -27.22 -8.08
N GLY A 116 3.63 -26.89 -7.10
CA GLY A 116 3.33 -27.74 -5.94
C GLY A 116 4.41 -27.75 -4.84
N HIS A 117 5.48 -26.95 -4.97
CA HIS A 117 6.57 -26.87 -3.99
C HIS A 117 6.23 -25.99 -2.78
N ARG A 118 5.38 -26.51 -1.92
CA ARG A 118 4.83 -25.79 -0.78
C ARG A 118 5.88 -25.36 0.25
N GLN A 119 6.83 -26.22 0.57
CA GLN A 119 7.88 -25.89 1.53
C GLN A 119 8.72 -24.69 1.08
N MET A 120 9.02 -24.62 -0.22
CA MET A 120 9.75 -23.51 -0.82
C MET A 120 8.92 -22.23 -0.78
N THR A 121 7.63 -22.31 -1.09
CA THR A 121 6.68 -21.19 -0.99
C THR A 121 6.67 -20.58 0.42
N LEU A 122 6.58 -21.41 1.46
CA LEU A 122 6.60 -20.96 2.86
C LEU A 122 7.97 -20.42 3.30
N HIS A 123 9.06 -21.00 2.78
CA HIS A 123 10.41 -20.49 3.04
C HIS A 123 10.59 -19.07 2.47
N ILE A 124 10.17 -18.85 1.24
CA ILE A 124 10.21 -17.55 0.59
C ILE A 124 9.34 -16.53 1.34
N LEU A 125 8.13 -16.93 1.75
CA LEU A 125 7.24 -16.08 2.54
C LEU A 125 7.89 -15.65 3.86
N ARG A 126 8.48 -16.59 4.62
CA ARG A 126 9.16 -16.26 5.88
C ARG A 126 10.33 -15.30 5.66
N LYS A 127 11.11 -15.52 4.60
CA LYS A 127 12.22 -14.65 4.24
C LYS A 127 11.72 -13.25 3.87
N ALA A 128 10.67 -13.16 3.07
CA ALA A 128 10.04 -11.88 2.71
C ALA A 128 9.49 -11.14 3.94
N ILE A 129 8.79 -11.84 4.85
CA ILE A 129 8.30 -11.25 6.10
C ILE A 129 9.46 -10.69 6.93
N ARG A 130 10.54 -11.46 7.12
CA ARG A 130 11.70 -10.97 7.89
C ARG A 130 12.33 -9.73 7.26
N THR A 131 12.57 -9.75 5.94
CA THR A 131 13.16 -8.62 5.22
C THR A 131 12.24 -7.39 5.23
N GLY A 132 10.95 -7.58 4.99
CA GLY A 132 9.99 -6.47 4.98
C GLY A 132 9.74 -5.90 6.38
N SER A 133 9.68 -6.75 7.42
CA SER A 133 9.61 -6.27 8.80
C SER A 133 10.88 -5.50 9.19
N LEU A 134 12.05 -5.95 8.75
CA LEU A 134 13.32 -5.23 8.98
C LEU A 134 13.28 -3.83 8.34
N ILE A 135 12.87 -3.73 7.07
CA ILE A 135 12.75 -2.44 6.38
C ILE A 135 11.73 -1.53 7.07
N ALA A 136 10.58 -2.08 7.47
CA ALA A 136 9.55 -1.33 8.16
C ALA A 136 10.03 -0.86 9.55
N CYS A 137 10.79 -1.69 10.29
CA CYS A 137 11.43 -1.32 11.54
C CYS A 137 12.50 -0.23 11.33
N CYS A 138 13.33 -0.34 10.29
CA CYS A 138 14.27 0.72 9.93
C CYS A 138 13.54 2.01 9.60
N GLY A 139 12.46 1.95 8.81
CA GLY A 139 11.63 3.11 8.51
C GLY A 139 11.01 3.74 9.78
N PHE A 140 10.56 2.92 10.72
CA PHE A 140 10.08 3.38 12.02
C PHE A 140 11.19 4.09 12.82
N ILE A 141 12.35 3.45 12.96
CA ILE A 141 13.47 4.02 13.73
C ILE A 141 13.95 5.34 13.12
N ILE A 142 14.05 5.39 11.78
CA ILE A 142 14.42 6.63 11.07
C ILE A 142 13.34 7.70 11.27
N GLY A 143 12.07 7.33 11.14
CA GLY A 143 10.93 8.24 11.35
C GLY A 143 10.88 8.80 12.78
N GLU A 144 11.19 8.00 13.81
CA GLU A 144 11.18 8.41 15.21
C GLU A 144 12.42 9.22 15.58
N ALA A 145 13.63 8.72 15.22
CA ALA A 145 14.90 9.35 15.61
C ALA A 145 15.14 10.66 14.85
N PHE A 146 14.71 10.74 13.59
CA PHE A 146 14.99 11.87 12.70
C PHE A 146 13.73 12.67 12.34
N ALA A 147 12.62 12.51 13.07
CA ALA A 147 11.37 13.23 12.83
C ALA A 147 11.56 14.74 12.58
N PRO A 148 12.30 15.51 13.43
CA PRO A 148 12.48 16.94 13.21
C PRO A 148 13.21 17.25 11.90
N TRP A 149 14.19 16.43 11.52
CA TRP A 149 14.97 16.63 10.30
C TRP A 149 14.16 16.29 9.05
N LEU A 150 13.38 15.23 9.13
CA LEU A 150 12.48 14.81 8.04
C LEU A 150 11.43 15.89 7.77
N VAL A 151 10.82 16.44 8.81
CA VAL A 151 9.80 17.48 8.64
C VAL A 151 10.41 18.79 8.16
N LYS A 152 11.60 19.18 8.67
CA LYS A 152 12.33 20.38 8.22
C LYS A 152 12.68 20.36 6.73
N ALA A 153 12.82 19.19 6.13
CA ALA A 153 13.04 19.05 4.69
C ALA A 153 11.84 19.49 3.85
N PHE A 154 10.62 19.51 4.44
CA PHE A 154 9.38 19.86 3.75
C PHE A 154 8.87 21.26 4.12
N THR A 155 9.12 21.74 5.34
CA THR A 155 8.59 23.03 5.80
C THR A 155 9.53 23.72 6.76
N SER A 156 9.46 25.08 6.74
CA SER A 156 10.14 25.95 7.71
C SER A 156 9.17 26.62 8.70
N ASP A 157 7.86 26.38 8.56
CA ASP A 157 6.84 26.93 9.44
C ASP A 157 6.86 26.20 10.80
N PRO A 158 7.07 26.92 11.92
CA PRO A 158 7.19 26.31 13.25
C PRO A 158 5.96 25.54 13.68
N THR A 159 4.76 26.04 13.35
CA THR A 159 3.48 25.42 13.73
C THR A 159 3.28 24.10 12.98
N LEU A 160 3.52 24.12 11.66
CA LEU A 160 3.41 22.95 10.83
C LEU A 160 4.47 21.90 11.19
N LEU A 161 5.67 22.34 11.57
CA LEU A 161 6.76 21.48 11.99
C LEU A 161 6.39 20.71 13.26
N GLN A 162 5.91 21.40 14.31
CA GLN A 162 5.52 20.77 15.56
C GLN A 162 4.38 19.76 15.34
N LEU A 163 3.35 20.15 14.59
CA LEU A 163 2.19 19.31 14.31
C LEU A 163 2.55 18.08 13.49
N SER A 164 3.42 18.24 12.50
CA SER A 164 3.89 17.14 11.67
C SER A 164 4.80 16.16 12.42
N GLU A 165 5.66 16.67 13.33
CA GLU A 165 6.52 15.84 14.16
C GLU A 165 5.68 14.98 15.11
N GLU A 166 4.71 15.60 15.80
CA GLU A 166 3.82 14.89 16.70
C GLU A 166 2.98 13.84 15.96
N GLY A 167 2.36 14.21 14.84
CA GLY A 167 1.56 13.30 14.02
C GLY A 167 2.39 12.16 13.42
N LEU A 168 3.64 12.41 13.04
CA LEU A 168 4.55 11.40 12.51
C LEU A 168 4.85 10.34 13.58
N ARG A 169 5.20 10.75 14.80
CA ARG A 169 5.49 9.83 15.90
C ARG A 169 4.31 8.91 16.20
N TYR A 170 3.09 9.45 16.32
CA TYR A 170 1.91 8.62 16.57
C TYR A 170 1.59 7.67 15.41
N THR A 171 1.62 8.16 14.18
CA THR A 171 1.25 7.38 13.00
C THR A 171 2.23 6.22 12.76
N PHE A 172 3.51 6.41 13.07
CA PHE A 172 4.55 5.42 12.78
C PHE A 172 4.70 4.32 13.84
N LEU A 173 4.01 4.40 14.98
CA LEU A 173 4.01 3.35 16.02
C LEU A 173 3.70 1.95 15.46
N ALA A 174 2.82 1.84 14.49
CA ALA A 174 2.45 0.57 13.86
C ALA A 174 3.17 0.28 12.54
N MET A 175 4.16 1.10 12.14
CA MET A 175 4.89 0.90 10.88
C MET A 175 5.47 -0.52 10.70
N PRO A 176 6.06 -1.16 11.73
CA PRO A 176 6.52 -2.54 11.62
C PRO A 176 5.41 -3.53 11.27
N LEU A 177 4.20 -3.30 11.77
CA LEU A 177 3.02 -4.14 11.50
C LEU A 177 2.53 -3.99 10.06
N LEU A 178 2.61 -2.78 9.51
CA LEU A 178 2.25 -2.50 8.12
C LEU A 178 3.12 -3.30 7.14
N GLY A 179 4.43 -3.44 7.42
CA GLY A 179 5.33 -4.27 6.62
C GLY A 179 4.89 -5.73 6.57
N PHE A 180 4.53 -6.31 7.70
CA PHE A 180 4.00 -7.67 7.78
C PHE A 180 2.69 -7.81 6.99
N GLN A 181 1.74 -6.89 7.19
CA GLN A 181 0.43 -6.92 6.55
C GLN A 181 0.52 -6.85 5.03
N LEU A 182 1.35 -5.94 4.47
CA LEU A 182 1.55 -5.80 3.02
C LEU A 182 2.08 -7.09 2.40
N ILE A 183 3.06 -7.74 3.04
CA ILE A 183 3.65 -8.97 2.54
C ILE A 183 2.65 -10.12 2.59
N VAL A 184 1.91 -10.28 3.67
CA VAL A 184 0.89 -11.33 3.78
C VAL A 184 -0.25 -11.11 2.79
N THR A 185 -0.67 -9.87 2.56
CA THR A 185 -1.66 -9.53 1.54
C THR A 185 -1.16 -9.90 0.13
N SER A 186 0.09 -9.55 -0.19
CA SER A 186 0.73 -9.91 -1.46
C SER A 186 0.91 -11.42 -1.63
N TYR A 187 1.18 -12.14 -0.55
CA TYR A 187 1.22 -13.61 -0.55
C TYR A 187 -0.13 -14.20 -0.96
N PHE A 188 -1.24 -13.76 -0.37
CA PHE A 188 -2.58 -14.25 -0.74
C PHE A 188 -2.95 -13.91 -2.19
N GLN A 189 -2.50 -12.78 -2.72
CA GLN A 189 -2.64 -12.45 -4.15
C GLN A 189 -1.84 -13.45 -5.02
N SER A 190 -0.62 -13.79 -4.64
CA SER A 190 0.26 -14.69 -5.40
C SER A 190 -0.27 -16.11 -5.50
N ILE A 191 -0.93 -16.61 -4.45
CA ILE A 191 -1.53 -17.96 -4.42
C ILE A 191 -2.99 -17.98 -4.92
N ARG A 192 -3.41 -16.96 -5.67
CA ARG A 192 -4.76 -16.81 -6.24
C ARG A 192 -5.91 -16.79 -5.22
N GLN A 193 -5.63 -16.47 -3.97
CA GLN A 193 -6.63 -16.27 -2.93
C GLN A 193 -7.00 -14.77 -2.80
N ALA A 194 -7.27 -14.13 -3.93
CA ALA A 194 -7.62 -12.71 -4.02
C ALA A 194 -8.74 -12.27 -3.06
N PRO A 195 -9.81 -13.06 -2.81
CA PRO A 195 -10.84 -12.65 -1.85
C PRO A 195 -10.29 -12.38 -0.46
N LYS A 196 -9.30 -13.17 0.03
CA LYS A 196 -8.69 -12.93 1.34
C LYS A 196 -7.90 -11.64 1.36
N ALA A 197 -7.11 -11.37 0.31
CA ALA A 197 -6.35 -10.14 0.19
C ALA A 197 -7.27 -8.89 0.14
N ILE A 198 -8.37 -8.97 -0.61
CA ILE A 198 -9.39 -7.92 -0.68
C ILE A 198 -10.02 -7.69 0.69
N THR A 199 -10.44 -8.76 1.38
CA THR A 199 -11.02 -8.67 2.72
C THR A 199 -10.06 -7.99 3.70
N MET A 200 -8.77 -8.34 3.68
CA MET A 200 -7.76 -7.71 4.54
C MET A 200 -7.63 -6.21 4.29
N ASN A 201 -7.58 -5.78 3.02
CA ASN A 201 -7.49 -4.37 2.67
C ASN A 201 -8.76 -3.58 3.02
N ILE A 202 -9.94 -4.13 2.68
CA ILE A 202 -11.23 -3.49 2.98
C ILE A 202 -11.45 -3.41 4.49
N SER A 203 -11.16 -4.48 5.24
CA SER A 203 -11.30 -4.48 6.70
C SER A 203 -10.42 -3.42 7.35
N ARG A 204 -9.18 -3.26 6.90
CA ARG A 204 -8.28 -2.22 7.41
C ARG A 204 -8.88 -0.83 7.23
N GLN A 205 -9.39 -0.53 6.05
CA GLN A 205 -9.83 0.82 5.69
C GLN A 205 -11.25 1.12 6.18
N PHE A 206 -12.22 0.24 5.89
CA PHE A 206 -13.62 0.49 6.19
C PHE A 206 -14.04 0.02 7.59
N LEU A 207 -13.56 -1.16 8.00
CA LEU A 207 -14.02 -1.75 9.26
C LEU A 207 -13.28 -1.17 10.47
N PHE A 208 -12.01 -0.82 10.31
CA PHE A 208 -11.20 -0.35 11.44
C PHE A 208 -10.88 1.14 11.35
N LEU A 209 -10.37 1.65 10.21
CA LEU A 209 -9.90 3.03 10.14
C LEU A 209 -11.06 4.02 10.22
N ILE A 210 -12.13 3.87 9.44
CA ILE A 210 -13.24 4.83 9.43
C ILE A 210 -13.95 4.92 10.80
N PRO A 211 -14.33 3.80 11.46
CA PRO A 211 -14.93 3.87 12.79
C PRO A 211 -13.96 4.41 13.84
N ALA A 212 -12.68 4.05 13.77
CA ALA A 212 -11.67 4.55 14.68
C ALA A 212 -11.47 6.06 14.51
N LEU A 213 -11.48 6.59 13.27
CA LEU A 213 -11.45 8.03 13.03
C LEU A 213 -12.61 8.74 13.69
N GLY A 214 -13.84 8.23 13.56
CA GLY A 214 -15.02 8.83 14.20
C GLY A 214 -14.94 8.81 15.73
N LEU A 215 -14.55 7.66 16.31
CA LEU A 215 -14.50 7.48 17.75
C LEU A 215 -13.35 8.28 18.41
N PHE A 216 -12.16 8.15 17.84
CA PHE A 216 -10.96 8.74 18.45
C PHE A 216 -10.88 10.24 18.21
N SER A 217 -11.37 10.74 17.06
CA SER A 217 -11.48 12.20 16.86
C SER A 217 -12.44 12.86 17.82
N HIS A 218 -13.52 12.17 18.21
CA HIS A 218 -14.47 12.68 19.19
C HIS A 218 -13.88 12.77 20.61
N TRP A 219 -13.03 11.81 21.01
CA TRP A 219 -12.46 11.76 22.36
C TRP A 219 -11.16 12.53 22.51
N TRP A 220 -10.29 12.50 21.52
CA TRP A 220 -8.93 13.06 21.58
C TRP A 220 -8.63 14.08 20.48
N GLY A 221 -9.65 14.52 19.72
CA GLY A 221 -9.48 15.51 18.66
C GLY A 221 -8.46 15.09 17.62
N LEU A 222 -7.50 15.96 17.33
CA LEU A 222 -6.47 15.73 16.32
C LEU A 222 -5.54 14.55 16.66
N THR A 223 -5.13 14.42 17.92
CA THR A 223 -4.29 13.28 18.37
C THR A 223 -5.01 11.95 18.16
N GLY A 224 -6.34 11.94 18.33
CA GLY A 224 -7.16 10.76 18.04
C GLY A 224 -7.11 10.34 16.58
N ILE A 225 -7.06 11.30 15.65
CA ILE A 225 -6.93 11.00 14.22
C ILE A 225 -5.58 10.31 13.92
N TRP A 226 -4.49 10.80 14.54
CA TRP A 226 -3.18 10.17 14.38
C TRP A 226 -3.14 8.74 14.95
N LEU A 227 -3.79 8.48 16.07
CA LEU A 227 -3.87 7.18 16.72
C LEU A 227 -4.80 6.18 16.00
N ALA A 228 -5.76 6.67 15.20
CA ALA A 228 -6.66 5.81 14.44
C ALA A 228 -5.91 4.98 13.38
N ILE A 229 -4.82 5.52 12.80
CA ILE A 229 -4.02 4.83 11.78
C ILE A 229 -3.32 3.61 12.36
N PRO A 230 -2.49 3.71 13.42
CA PRO A 230 -1.83 2.55 14.01
C PRO A 230 -2.82 1.54 14.62
N PHE A 231 -3.95 2.00 15.14
CA PHE A 231 -5.00 1.09 15.59
C PHE A 231 -5.55 0.24 14.44
N ALA A 232 -5.86 0.86 13.30
CA ALA A 232 -6.34 0.13 12.13
C ALA A 232 -5.30 -0.86 11.60
N ASP A 233 -4.01 -0.50 11.61
CA ASP A 233 -2.91 -1.38 11.20
C ASP A 233 -2.74 -2.58 12.14
N LEU A 234 -2.90 -2.36 13.45
CA LEU A 234 -2.86 -3.42 14.44
C LEU A 234 -3.99 -4.43 14.23
N MET A 235 -5.24 -3.94 14.10
CA MET A 235 -6.39 -4.80 13.86
C MET A 235 -6.29 -5.57 12.54
N ALA A 236 -5.83 -4.92 11.48
CA ALA A 236 -5.61 -5.57 10.19
C ALA A 236 -4.49 -6.63 10.25
N THR A 237 -3.46 -6.40 11.05
CA THR A 237 -2.39 -7.37 11.29
C THR A 237 -2.92 -8.61 11.99
N LEU A 238 -3.82 -8.47 12.97
CA LEU A 238 -4.47 -9.59 13.63
C LEU A 238 -5.28 -10.44 12.65
N ILE A 239 -6.02 -9.80 11.74
CA ILE A 239 -6.74 -10.51 10.66
C ILE A 239 -5.75 -11.24 9.73
N ALA A 240 -4.65 -10.59 9.37
CA ALA A 240 -3.62 -11.19 8.53
C ALA A 240 -3.01 -12.44 9.18
N LEU A 241 -2.69 -12.37 10.47
CA LEU A 241 -2.21 -13.50 11.27
C LEU A 241 -3.24 -14.62 11.32
N PHE A 242 -4.51 -14.31 11.54
CA PHE A 242 -5.58 -15.29 11.59
C PHE A 242 -5.73 -16.04 10.25
N PHE A 243 -5.75 -15.32 9.12
CA PHE A 243 -5.83 -15.95 7.80
C PHE A 243 -4.59 -16.79 7.48
N LEU A 244 -3.41 -16.32 7.85
CA LEU A 244 -2.17 -17.06 7.64
C LEU A 244 -2.16 -18.35 8.47
N TRP A 245 -2.53 -18.28 9.75
CA TRP A 245 -2.62 -19.44 10.64
C TRP A 245 -3.63 -20.46 10.13
N ARG A 246 -4.84 -20.03 9.74
CA ARG A 246 -5.88 -20.90 9.19
C ARG A 246 -5.47 -21.56 7.88
N THR A 247 -4.71 -20.87 7.05
CA THR A 247 -4.24 -21.41 5.76
C THR A 247 -3.14 -22.44 5.97
N ASN A 248 -2.26 -22.23 6.94
CA ASN A 248 -1.21 -23.20 7.26
C ASN A 248 -1.80 -24.47 7.89
N ARG A 249 -2.75 -24.34 8.82
CA ARG A 249 -3.38 -25.48 9.50
C ARG A 249 -4.25 -26.38 8.60
N LYS A 250 -4.80 -25.85 7.51
CA LYS A 250 -5.56 -26.66 6.53
C LYS A 250 -4.68 -27.45 5.58
N ALA A 251 -3.45 -27.32 5.72
CA ALA A 251 -2.48 -27.77 4.78
C ALA A 251 -1.49 -28.78 5.39
N ASP A 252 -1.53 -28.98 6.71
CA ASP A 252 -1.07 -30.14 7.46
C ASP A 252 -2.21 -31.16 7.55
#